data_c2c79800d6eec0df206a1efb3298358d
#
_entry.id   c2c79800d6eec0df206a1efb3298358d
#
_cell.length_a   1.000
_cell.length_b   1.000
_cell.length_c   1.000
_cell.angle_alpha   90.00
_cell.angle_beta   90.00
_cell.angle_gamma   90.00
#
_symmetry.space_group_name_H-M   'P 1'
#
loop_
_entity.id
_entity.type
_entity.pdbx_description
1 polymer ?
#
loop_
_entity_poly.entity_id
_entity_poly.type
_entity_poly.pdbx_seq_one_letter_code
_entity_poly.pdbx_strand_id
1 'polypeptide(L)'
;MVYALPEIIELFYAFLYPFTRISTFLLASPFYSIQALNIRFRISLSFLLTILYFSYFESTTYDPLSIEGLSQLFQQAAIGVALGFSLQLISAAITLGGQAISNSVGLGMANMFDPTLGNVPVISQFLIILSTLIFLMINGHLVLLELLFSSFERFPIGASIPVEIFV
;
A
#
# COMPACT_ATOMS: atom_id res chain seq x y z
N MET A 1 -0.44 -27.53 -24.28
CA MET A 1 -1.41 -27.68 -23.18
C MET A 1 -2.56 -26.71 -23.45
N VAL A 2 -3.74 -27.22 -23.75
CA VAL A 2 -4.93 -26.38 -23.94
C VAL A 2 -5.62 -26.38 -22.58
N TYR A 3 -5.47 -25.30 -21.83
CA TYR A 3 -6.24 -25.13 -20.60
C TYR A 3 -7.72 -25.06 -20.97
N ALA A 4 -8.57 -25.84 -20.28
CA ALA A 4 -10.00 -25.72 -20.44
C ALA A 4 -10.46 -24.34 -19.97
N LEU A 5 -11.46 -23.76 -20.60
CA LEU A 5 -12.00 -22.44 -20.27
C LEU A 5 -12.26 -22.24 -18.75
N PRO A 6 -12.80 -23.24 -17.99
CA PRO A 6 -12.96 -23.11 -16.55
C PRO A 6 -11.64 -22.96 -15.79
N GLU A 7 -10.56 -23.64 -16.19
CA GLU A 7 -9.26 -23.53 -15.51
C GLU A 7 -8.67 -22.12 -15.64
N ILE A 8 -8.85 -21.46 -16.79
CA ILE A 8 -8.40 -20.07 -17.00
C ILE A 8 -9.20 -19.12 -16.11
N ILE A 9 -10.49 -19.35 -15.96
CA ILE A 9 -11.36 -18.53 -15.10
C ILE A 9 -10.96 -18.69 -13.63
N GLU A 10 -10.71 -19.91 -13.17
CA GLU A 10 -10.24 -20.18 -11.80
C GLU A 10 -8.89 -19.51 -11.52
N LEU A 11 -7.95 -19.58 -12.46
CA LEU A 11 -6.66 -18.93 -12.35
C LEU A 11 -6.79 -17.41 -12.26
N PHE A 12 -7.69 -16.82 -13.05
CA PHE A 12 -7.98 -15.40 -13.00
C PHE A 12 -8.57 -14.99 -11.64
N TYR A 13 -9.49 -15.77 -11.09
CA TYR A 13 -10.09 -15.51 -9.79
C TYR A 13 -9.04 -15.61 -8.66
N ALA A 14 -8.22 -16.65 -8.69
CA ALA A 14 -7.14 -16.83 -7.74
C ALA A 14 -6.15 -15.64 -7.76
N PHE A 15 -5.87 -15.08 -8.95
CA PHE A 15 -5.01 -13.90 -9.12
C PHE A 15 -5.63 -12.61 -8.57
N LEU A 16 -6.94 -12.47 -8.64
CA LEU A 16 -7.65 -11.24 -8.29
C LEU A 16 -7.51 -10.87 -6.80
N TYR A 17 -7.56 -11.84 -5.90
CA TYR A 17 -7.50 -11.60 -4.45
C TYR A 17 -6.14 -11.04 -3.99
N PRO A 18 -4.99 -11.68 -4.27
CA PRO A 18 -3.70 -11.12 -3.91
C PRO A 18 -3.40 -9.81 -4.65
N PHE A 19 -3.83 -9.67 -5.91
CA PHE A 19 -3.70 -8.42 -6.66
C PHE A 19 -4.44 -7.27 -5.98
N THR A 20 -5.64 -7.51 -5.46
CA THR A 20 -6.41 -6.49 -4.73
C THR A 20 -5.67 -6.03 -3.47
N ARG A 21 -5.13 -6.95 -2.65
CA ARG A 21 -4.37 -6.60 -1.44
C ARG A 21 -3.10 -5.82 -1.77
N ILE A 22 -2.32 -6.29 -2.74
CA ILE A 22 -1.05 -5.66 -3.14
C ILE A 22 -1.30 -4.28 -3.76
N SER A 23 -2.31 -4.14 -4.62
CA SER A 23 -2.62 -2.86 -5.26
C SER A 23 -3.12 -1.82 -4.26
N THR A 24 -4.00 -2.18 -3.33
CA THR A 24 -4.50 -1.27 -2.29
C THR A 24 -3.40 -0.86 -1.32
N PHE A 25 -2.48 -1.76 -0.96
CA PHE A 25 -1.30 -1.44 -0.18
C PHE A 25 -0.40 -0.42 -0.87
N LEU A 26 -0.05 -0.63 -2.15
CA LEU A 26 0.79 0.28 -2.91
C LEU A 26 0.11 1.64 -3.16
N LEU A 27 -1.22 1.67 -3.29
CA LEU A 27 -1.98 2.91 -3.44
C LEU A 27 -2.02 3.69 -2.13
N ALA A 28 -2.17 3.02 -0.99
CA ALA A 28 -2.23 3.66 0.33
C ALA A 28 -0.85 4.03 0.89
N SER A 29 0.23 3.39 0.42
CA SER A 29 1.59 3.64 0.92
C SER A 29 2.16 4.96 0.42
N PRO A 30 2.67 5.86 1.30
CA PRO A 30 3.22 7.15 0.92
C PRO A 30 4.55 7.04 0.17
N PHE A 31 5.35 6.01 0.46
CA PHE A 31 6.66 5.83 -0.18
C PHE A 31 6.56 5.47 -1.66
N TYR A 32 5.50 4.80 -2.05
CA TYR A 32 5.17 4.53 -3.46
C TYR A 32 4.24 5.59 -4.05
N SER A 33 3.73 6.53 -3.23
CA SER A 33 2.83 7.62 -3.61
C SER A 33 3.55 8.92 -3.98
N ILE A 34 4.88 8.93 -4.12
CA ILE A 34 5.63 10.10 -4.56
C ILE A 34 5.02 10.59 -5.87
N GLN A 35 4.75 11.88 -5.98
CA GLN A 35 4.09 12.53 -7.14
C GLN A 35 4.78 12.22 -8.48
N ALA A 36 6.06 11.80 -8.45
CA ALA A 36 6.83 11.37 -9.61
C ALA A 36 6.41 9.99 -10.17
N LEU A 37 5.77 9.12 -9.36
CA LEU A 37 5.36 7.80 -9.81
C LEU A 37 3.92 7.82 -10.34
N ASN A 38 3.79 7.69 -11.65
CA ASN A 38 2.51 7.59 -12.33
C ASN A 38 1.71 6.39 -11.77
N ILE A 39 0.39 6.53 -11.63
CA ILE A 39 -0.51 5.45 -11.20
C ILE A 39 -0.33 4.17 -12.04
N ARG A 40 0.02 4.32 -13.31
CA ARG A 40 0.32 3.20 -14.22
C ARG A 40 1.49 2.36 -13.73
N PHE A 41 2.54 3.01 -13.19
CA PHE A 41 3.69 2.31 -12.63
C PHE A 41 3.30 1.48 -11.40
N ARG A 42 2.44 2.02 -10.52
CA ARG A 42 1.97 1.30 -9.33
C ARG A 42 1.15 0.07 -9.69
N ILE A 43 0.26 0.20 -10.69
CA ILE A 43 -0.54 -0.93 -11.19
C ILE A 43 0.38 -2.00 -11.81
N SER A 44 1.36 -1.60 -12.62
CA SER A 44 2.32 -2.54 -13.21
C SER A 44 3.17 -3.25 -12.15
N LEU A 45 3.58 -2.51 -11.10
CA LEU A 45 4.33 -3.07 -9.98
C LEU A 45 3.45 -4.04 -9.16
N SER A 46 2.18 -3.70 -8.92
CA SER A 46 1.22 -4.60 -8.26
C SER A 46 1.06 -5.91 -9.03
N PHE A 47 0.95 -5.80 -10.34
CA PHE A 47 0.82 -6.96 -11.23
C PHE A 47 2.07 -7.86 -11.17
N LEU A 48 3.26 -7.27 -11.24
CA LEU A 48 4.53 -7.99 -11.13
C LEU A 48 4.67 -8.70 -9.77
N LEU A 49 4.38 -8.00 -8.67
CA LEU A 49 4.44 -8.58 -7.33
C LEU A 49 3.42 -9.70 -7.13
N THR A 50 2.24 -9.59 -7.76
CA THR A 50 1.22 -10.64 -7.72
C THR A 50 1.69 -11.89 -8.46
N ILE A 51 2.36 -11.75 -9.60
CA ILE A 51 2.96 -12.89 -10.32
C ILE A 51 4.02 -13.59 -9.46
N LEU A 52 4.87 -12.80 -8.78
CA LEU A 52 5.86 -13.35 -7.86
C LEU A 52 5.19 -14.09 -6.68
N TYR A 53 4.11 -13.53 -6.13
CA TYR A 53 3.33 -14.19 -5.09
C TYR A 53 2.80 -15.55 -5.55
N PHE A 54 2.22 -15.61 -6.75
CA PHE A 54 1.69 -16.85 -7.33
C PHE A 54 2.72 -17.97 -7.48
N SER A 55 4.00 -17.59 -7.64
CA SER A 55 5.11 -18.56 -7.76
C SER A 55 5.45 -19.26 -6.45
N TYR A 56 5.05 -18.68 -5.29
CA TYR A 56 5.44 -19.15 -3.96
C TYR A 56 4.28 -19.66 -3.11
N PHE A 57 3.04 -19.26 -3.40
CA PHE A 57 1.88 -19.56 -2.56
C PHE A 57 0.77 -20.25 -3.34
N GLU A 58 0.20 -21.30 -2.76
CA GLU A 58 -1.01 -21.92 -3.28
C GLU A 58 -2.22 -20.99 -3.06
N SER A 59 -2.95 -20.71 -4.10
CA SER A 59 -4.11 -19.81 -4.05
C SER A 59 -5.40 -20.61 -3.87
N THR A 60 -6.19 -20.25 -2.89
CA THR A 60 -7.56 -20.74 -2.75
C THR A 60 -8.47 -19.98 -3.72
N THR A 61 -9.25 -20.72 -4.50
CA THR A 61 -10.18 -20.15 -5.48
C THR A 61 -11.57 -20.00 -4.86
N TYR A 62 -12.02 -18.76 -4.78
CA TYR A 62 -13.43 -18.42 -4.48
C TYR A 62 -14.05 -17.79 -5.73
N ASP A 63 -15.32 -18.03 -5.98
CA ASP A 63 -16.04 -17.32 -7.03
C ASP A 63 -16.28 -15.86 -6.60
N PRO A 64 -15.63 -14.86 -7.24
CA PRO A 64 -15.74 -13.45 -6.85
C PRO A 64 -17.14 -12.87 -7.08
N LEU A 65 -18.00 -13.54 -7.85
CA LEU A 65 -19.40 -13.15 -8.06
C LEU A 65 -20.31 -13.68 -6.95
N SER A 66 -19.83 -14.59 -6.10
CA SER A 66 -20.54 -15.01 -4.91
C SER A 66 -20.50 -13.94 -3.80
N ILE A 67 -21.47 -13.96 -2.89
CA ILE A 67 -21.47 -13.06 -1.71
C ILE A 67 -20.20 -13.28 -0.87
N GLU A 68 -19.78 -14.54 -0.75
CA GLU A 68 -18.55 -14.90 -0.02
C GLU A 68 -17.31 -14.35 -0.73
N GLY A 69 -17.21 -14.51 -2.05
CA GLY A 69 -16.10 -13.98 -2.85
C GLY A 69 -16.01 -12.46 -2.79
N LEU A 70 -17.14 -11.77 -2.86
CA LEU A 70 -17.20 -10.32 -2.74
C LEU A 70 -16.74 -9.86 -1.34
N SER A 71 -17.18 -10.53 -0.27
CA SER A 71 -16.74 -10.24 1.09
C SER A 71 -15.23 -10.44 1.24
N GLN A 72 -14.65 -11.47 0.63
CA GLN A 72 -13.21 -11.71 0.61
C GLN A 72 -12.46 -10.59 -0.13
N LEU A 73 -12.97 -10.09 -1.26
CA LEU A 73 -12.35 -8.94 -1.96
C LEU A 73 -12.29 -7.70 -1.07
N PHE A 74 -13.39 -7.38 -0.37
CA PHE A 74 -13.40 -6.26 0.58
C PHE A 74 -12.41 -6.49 1.72
N GLN A 75 -12.33 -7.69 2.24
CA GLN A 75 -11.35 -8.05 3.29
C GLN A 75 -9.91 -7.87 2.81
N GLN A 76 -9.58 -8.35 1.60
CA GLN A 76 -8.25 -8.17 1.01
C GLN A 76 -7.92 -6.68 0.83
N ALA A 77 -8.85 -5.91 0.31
CA ALA A 77 -8.70 -4.47 0.15
C ALA A 77 -8.50 -3.77 1.51
N ALA A 78 -9.28 -4.11 2.52
CA ALA A 78 -9.17 -3.53 3.86
C ALA A 78 -7.81 -3.82 4.51
N ILE A 79 -7.30 -5.05 4.40
CA ILE A 79 -5.96 -5.41 4.91
C ILE A 79 -4.88 -4.61 4.20
N GLY A 80 -4.93 -4.51 2.86
CA GLY A 80 -3.96 -3.73 2.08
C GLY A 80 -3.98 -2.25 2.45
N VAL A 81 -5.18 -1.66 2.56
CA VAL A 81 -5.34 -0.26 3.01
C VAL A 81 -4.83 -0.07 4.42
N ALA A 82 -5.14 -0.96 5.37
CA ALA A 82 -4.69 -0.85 6.76
C ALA A 82 -3.16 -0.85 6.87
N LEU A 83 -2.48 -1.74 6.14
CA LEU A 83 -1.02 -1.78 6.07
C LEU A 83 -0.45 -0.50 5.45
N GLY A 84 -0.99 -0.04 4.33
CA GLY A 84 -0.55 1.20 3.68
C GLY A 84 -0.82 2.44 4.53
N PHE A 85 -1.96 2.49 5.21
CA PHE A 85 -2.36 3.57 6.10
C PHE A 85 -1.45 3.69 7.33
N SER A 86 -1.01 2.58 7.91
CA SER A 86 -0.04 2.61 9.02
C SER A 86 1.25 3.34 8.63
N LEU A 87 1.73 3.15 7.41
CA LEU A 87 2.88 3.88 6.86
C LEU A 87 2.56 5.36 6.58
N GLN A 88 1.33 5.64 6.16
CA GLN A 88 0.85 7.01 5.94
C GLN A 88 0.89 7.83 7.23
N LEU A 89 0.56 7.23 8.38
CA LEU A 89 0.63 7.89 9.69
C LEU A 89 2.07 8.32 10.03
N ILE A 90 3.06 7.48 9.74
CA ILE A 90 4.49 7.81 9.96
C ILE A 90 4.90 9.01 9.10
N SER A 91 4.56 8.98 7.81
CA SER A 91 4.85 10.09 6.89
C SER A 91 4.14 11.39 7.30
N ALA A 92 2.89 11.29 7.73
CA ALA A 92 2.12 12.43 8.22
C ALA A 92 2.74 13.04 9.49
N ALA A 93 3.24 12.22 10.42
CA ALA A 93 3.91 12.69 11.63
C ALA A 93 5.19 13.50 11.30
N ILE A 94 5.97 13.03 10.33
CA ILE A 94 7.18 13.76 9.85
C ILE A 94 6.78 15.11 9.24
N THR A 95 5.73 15.12 8.41
CA THR A 95 5.22 16.34 7.78
C THR A 95 4.75 17.36 8.82
N LEU A 96 3.95 16.91 9.79
CA LEU A 96 3.45 17.75 10.88
C LEU A 96 4.58 18.29 11.76
N GLY A 97 5.58 17.46 12.07
CA GLY A 97 6.79 17.90 12.79
C GLY A 97 7.54 19.01 12.04
N GLY A 98 7.72 18.85 10.74
CA GLY A 98 8.33 19.87 9.89
C GLY A 98 7.53 21.17 9.82
N GLN A 99 6.20 21.08 9.79
CA GLN A 99 5.31 22.24 9.83
C GLN A 99 5.42 22.98 11.17
N ALA A 100 5.45 22.26 12.29
CA ALA A 100 5.61 22.84 13.62
C ALA A 100 6.92 23.62 13.74
N ILE A 101 8.02 23.03 13.27
CA ILE A 101 9.34 23.70 13.24
C ILE A 101 9.29 24.95 12.35
N SER A 102 8.73 24.84 11.14
CA SER A 102 8.61 25.96 10.20
C SER A 102 7.84 27.13 10.78
N ASN A 103 6.75 26.84 11.48
CA ASN A 103 5.93 27.86 12.13
C ASN A 103 6.65 28.52 13.31
N SER A 104 7.42 27.74 14.10
CA SER A 104 8.19 28.26 15.25
C SER A 104 9.31 29.22 14.83
N VAL A 105 9.90 28.99 13.64
CA VAL A 105 10.96 29.83 13.09
C VAL A 105 10.39 31.04 12.31
N GLY A 106 9.06 31.12 12.16
CA GLY A 106 8.40 32.21 11.43
C GLY A 106 8.39 32.07 9.90
N LEU A 107 8.95 30.96 9.37
CA LEU A 107 8.95 30.68 7.92
C LEU A 107 7.56 30.33 7.36
N GLY A 108 6.60 30.06 8.22
CA GLY A 108 5.19 29.83 7.81
C GLY A 108 4.55 31.04 7.13
N MET A 109 5.04 32.25 7.39
CA MET A 109 4.55 33.47 6.70
C MET A 109 4.97 33.54 5.23
N ALA A 110 6.06 32.90 4.82
CA ALA A 110 6.51 32.90 3.43
C ALA A 110 5.46 32.26 2.48
N ASN A 111 4.72 31.26 2.95
CA ASN A 111 3.66 30.61 2.18
C ASN A 111 2.40 31.50 1.97
N MET A 112 2.25 32.56 2.77
CA MET A 112 1.14 33.53 2.57
C MET A 112 1.40 34.50 1.41
N PHE A 113 2.67 34.71 1.06
CA PHE A 113 3.05 35.67 0.01
C PHE A 113 3.12 35.04 -1.39
N ASP A 114 3.35 33.74 -1.50
CA ASP A 114 3.38 33.05 -2.79
C ASP A 114 2.68 31.69 -2.71
N PRO A 115 1.37 31.65 -3.02
CA PRO A 115 0.59 30.40 -3.03
C PRO A 115 1.03 29.41 -4.11
N THR A 116 1.89 29.81 -5.07
CA THR A 116 2.39 28.92 -6.13
C THR A 116 3.47 27.96 -5.63
N LEU A 117 4.13 28.26 -4.51
CA LEU A 117 5.19 27.43 -3.91
C LEU A 117 4.65 26.16 -3.21
N GLY A 118 3.36 25.93 -3.21
CA GLY A 118 2.71 24.77 -2.61
C GLY A 118 2.44 24.92 -1.10
N ASN A 119 1.47 24.16 -0.62
CA ASN A 119 0.99 24.26 0.78
C ASN A 119 1.92 23.59 1.82
N VAL A 120 3.08 23.04 1.41
CA VAL A 120 3.98 22.32 2.30
C VAL A 120 5.23 23.15 2.58
N PRO A 121 5.50 23.53 3.85
CA PRO A 121 6.69 24.28 4.22
C PRO A 121 8.00 23.62 3.78
N VAL A 122 8.97 24.40 3.38
CA VAL A 122 10.30 23.94 2.89
C VAL A 122 10.98 22.98 3.88
N ILE A 123 10.85 23.25 5.19
CA ILE A 123 11.39 22.38 6.24
C ILE A 123 10.74 21.00 6.22
N SER A 124 9.40 20.92 6.05
CA SER A 124 8.70 19.64 5.93
C SER A 124 9.13 18.87 4.68
N GLN A 125 9.29 19.54 3.55
CA GLN A 125 9.79 18.90 2.32
C GLN A 125 11.20 18.34 2.51
N PHE A 126 12.09 19.10 3.14
CA PHE A 126 13.45 18.66 3.45
C PHE A 126 13.43 17.41 4.35
N LEU A 127 12.61 17.42 5.42
CA LEU A 127 12.50 16.27 6.33
C LEU A 127 11.91 15.03 5.64
N ILE A 128 10.93 15.19 4.76
CA ILE A 128 10.36 14.09 3.97
C ILE A 128 11.42 13.47 3.05
N ILE A 129 12.17 14.30 2.33
CA ILE A 129 13.24 13.84 1.44
C ILE A 129 14.32 13.11 2.26
N LEU A 130 14.78 13.71 3.35
CA LEU A 130 15.81 13.12 4.22
C LEU A 130 15.32 11.78 4.80
N SER A 131 14.10 11.72 5.31
CA SER A 131 13.54 10.48 5.86
C SER A 131 13.38 9.40 4.79
N THR A 132 13.00 9.77 3.58
CA THR A 132 12.90 8.83 2.45
C THR A 132 14.28 8.28 2.08
N LEU A 133 15.32 9.11 2.04
CA LEU A 133 16.70 8.67 1.78
C LEU A 133 17.21 7.72 2.87
N ILE A 134 16.98 8.05 4.15
CA ILE A 134 17.33 7.16 5.27
C ILE A 134 16.56 5.84 5.16
N PHE A 135 15.25 5.88 4.88
CA PHE A 135 14.44 4.69 4.70
C PHE A 135 14.97 3.78 3.59
N LEU A 136 15.39 4.36 2.45
CA LEU A 136 16.01 3.59 1.36
C LEU A 136 17.37 3.03 1.75
N MET A 137 18.18 3.79 2.50
CA MET A 137 19.50 3.38 2.95
C MET A 137 19.45 2.16 3.88
N ILE A 138 18.45 2.07 4.76
CA ILE A 138 18.26 0.92 5.64
C ILE A 138 17.49 -0.23 4.97
N ASN A 139 17.30 -0.20 3.65
CA ASN A 139 16.50 -1.17 2.89
C ASN A 139 15.03 -1.29 3.37
N GLY A 140 14.46 -0.23 3.90
CA GLY A 140 13.10 -0.20 4.41
C GLY A 140 12.05 -0.63 3.37
N HIS A 141 12.29 -0.39 2.09
CA HIS A 141 11.43 -0.86 1.00
C HIS A 141 11.35 -2.39 0.92
N LEU A 142 12.43 -3.13 1.26
CA LEU A 142 12.42 -4.59 1.32
C LEU A 142 11.63 -5.07 2.53
N VAL A 143 11.80 -4.42 3.69
CA VAL A 143 11.02 -4.72 4.90
C VAL A 143 9.52 -4.53 4.65
N LEU A 144 9.12 -3.51 3.88
CA LEU A 144 7.72 -3.32 3.51
C LEU A 144 7.18 -4.46 2.64
N LEU A 145 7.97 -4.95 1.69
CA LEU A 145 7.58 -6.10 0.87
C LEU A 145 7.47 -7.38 1.72
N GLU A 146 8.42 -7.61 2.63
CA GLU A 146 8.38 -8.73 3.56
C GLU A 146 7.13 -8.67 4.46
N LEU A 147 6.79 -7.49 4.98
CA LEU A 147 5.60 -7.27 5.77
C LEU A 147 4.31 -7.51 4.96
N LEU A 148 4.30 -7.11 3.70
CA LEU A 148 3.20 -7.37 2.79
C LEU A 148 3.03 -8.87 2.55
N PHE A 149 4.10 -9.61 2.25
CA PHE A 149 4.04 -11.06 2.02
C PHE A 149 3.71 -11.82 3.30
N SER A 150 4.28 -11.47 4.45
CA SER A 150 3.94 -12.08 5.74
C SER A 150 2.49 -11.83 6.16
N SER A 151 1.85 -10.78 5.63
CA SER A 151 0.42 -10.53 5.83
C SER A 151 -0.47 -11.61 5.22
N PHE A 152 -0.03 -12.28 4.16
CA PHE A 152 -0.77 -13.40 3.56
C PHE A 152 -0.68 -14.67 4.41
N GLU A 153 0.41 -14.87 5.13
CA GLU A 153 0.55 -15.99 6.07
C GLU A 153 -0.30 -15.79 7.32
N ARG A 154 -0.36 -14.54 7.83
CA ARG A 154 -1.15 -14.21 9.02
C ARG A 154 -2.65 -14.11 8.75
N PHE A 155 -3.02 -13.62 7.59
CA PHE A 155 -4.40 -13.46 7.12
C PHE A 155 -4.56 -14.14 5.77
N PRO A 156 -4.61 -15.48 5.74
CA PRO A 156 -4.75 -16.22 4.49
C PRO A 156 -6.07 -15.88 3.79
N ILE A 157 -6.06 -15.98 2.46
CA ILE A 157 -7.26 -15.74 1.65
C ILE A 157 -8.29 -16.81 2.02
N GLY A 158 -9.51 -16.40 2.37
CA GLY A 158 -10.58 -17.31 2.79
C GLY A 158 -10.69 -17.55 4.30
N ALA A 159 -9.74 -17.09 5.10
CA ALA A 159 -9.94 -17.10 6.55
C ALA A 159 -10.94 -16.01 6.93
N SER A 160 -11.99 -16.40 7.67
CA SER A 160 -12.83 -15.42 8.36
C SER A 160 -11.98 -14.72 9.42
N ILE A 161 -11.93 -13.38 9.41
CA ILE A 161 -11.28 -12.64 10.49
C ILE A 161 -12.03 -13.01 11.77
N PRO A 162 -11.39 -13.62 12.79
CA PRO A 162 -12.06 -13.88 14.05
C PRO A 162 -12.42 -12.52 14.66
N VAL A 163 -13.73 -12.28 14.79
CA VAL A 163 -14.29 -11.04 15.37
C VAL A 163 -13.84 -10.86 16.84
N GLU A 164 -13.29 -11.91 17.44
CA GLU A 164 -12.77 -11.92 18.82
C GLU A 164 -11.58 -11.01 19.10
N ILE A 165 -10.95 -10.44 18.06
CA ILE A 165 -9.82 -9.48 18.22
C ILE A 165 -10.33 -8.09 18.65
N PHE A 166 -11.64 -7.84 18.59
CA PHE A 166 -12.24 -6.54 18.92
C PHE A 166 -13.08 -6.54 20.21
N VAL A 167 -13.03 -7.61 20.98
CA VAL A 167 -13.63 -7.73 22.33
C VAL A 167 -12.51 -7.92 23.39
#